data_4b4cd8cc0ab15b9a00e231e2d02e2dea
#
_entry.id   4b4cd8cc0ab15b9a00e231e2d02e2dea
#
_cell.length_a   1.000
_cell.length_b   1.000
_cell.length_c   1.000
_cell.angle_alpha   90.00
_cell.angle_beta   90.00
_cell.angle_gamma   90.00
#
_symmetry.space_group_name_H-M   'P 1'
#
loop_
_entity.id
_entity.type
_entity.pdbx_description
1 polymer ?
#
loop_
_entity_poly.entity_id
_entity_poly.type
_entity_poly.pdbx_seq_one_letter_code
_entity_poly.pdbx_strand_id
1 'polypeptide(L)'
;MRTMGENMKYSKSNTVRKKKIFSRTCAEWKNMKFWSGKDLCRLDWILSILILAGLFVTCVYGDIRLTGNRSFLMYHHFTDFYEASYKQSGGYWANYLPSTFIAYAIWNLPLYLTGHAPQAMLTNSFINNMWYKLLPVLLYYATSHLIYQICVEVGFGEKKAKLCKFA
;
A
#
# COMPACT_ATOMS: atom_id res chain seq x y z
N MET A 1 -40.29 29.99 19.63
CA MET A 1 -40.55 28.86 18.69
C MET A 1 -40.13 29.29 17.29
N ARG A 2 -39.01 28.81 16.77
CA ARG A 2 -38.63 29.04 15.35
C ARG A 2 -39.43 28.08 14.48
N THR A 3 -40.10 28.63 13.49
CA THR A 3 -41.02 27.90 12.64
C THR A 3 -40.30 26.90 11.76
N MET A 4 -40.88 25.71 11.57
CA MET A 4 -40.34 24.57 10.79
C MET A 4 -39.91 24.96 9.35
N GLY A 5 -40.44 26.06 8.80
CA GLY A 5 -40.13 26.60 7.47
C GLY A 5 -38.74 27.27 7.36
N GLU A 6 -38.20 27.84 8.45
CA GLU A 6 -36.87 28.49 8.42
C GLU A 6 -35.73 27.46 8.37
N ASN A 7 -35.88 26.32 9.06
CA ASN A 7 -34.92 25.25 9.05
C ASN A 7 -34.77 24.59 7.66
N MET A 8 -35.88 24.51 6.90
CA MET A 8 -35.87 23.94 5.57
C MET A 8 -35.22 24.85 4.52
N LYS A 9 -35.37 26.19 4.65
CA LYS A 9 -34.66 27.16 3.80
C LYS A 9 -33.15 27.17 4.06
N TYR A 10 -32.72 27.05 5.32
CA TYR A 10 -31.29 27.01 5.69
C TYR A 10 -30.60 25.74 5.18
N SER A 11 -31.27 24.60 5.24
CA SER A 11 -30.75 23.31 4.71
C SER A 11 -30.58 23.36 3.19
N LYS A 12 -31.57 23.87 2.43
CA LYS A 12 -31.46 24.00 0.96
C LYS A 12 -30.36 24.96 0.52
N SER A 13 -30.17 26.09 1.24
CA SER A 13 -29.12 27.07 0.95
C SER A 13 -27.70 26.45 1.11
N ASN A 14 -27.48 25.67 2.16
CA ASN A 14 -26.20 25.01 2.41
C ASN A 14 -25.88 23.94 1.38
N THR A 15 -26.88 23.20 0.90
CA THR A 15 -26.68 22.16 -0.12
C THR A 15 -26.33 22.75 -1.48
N VAL A 16 -26.96 23.87 -1.84
CA VAL A 16 -26.68 24.60 -3.08
C VAL A 16 -25.28 25.24 -3.03
N ARG A 17 -24.88 25.78 -1.88
CA ARG A 17 -23.55 26.36 -1.66
C ARG A 17 -22.45 25.33 -1.75
N LYS A 18 -22.63 24.15 -1.15
CA LYS A 18 -21.69 23.02 -1.25
C LYS A 18 -21.57 22.50 -2.69
N LYS A 19 -22.66 22.38 -3.44
CA LYS A 19 -22.62 22.00 -4.87
C LYS A 19 -21.87 23.03 -5.71
N LYS A 20 -22.04 24.33 -5.43
CA LYS A 20 -21.39 25.42 -6.18
C LYS A 20 -19.89 25.52 -5.90
N ILE A 21 -19.45 25.26 -4.65
CA ILE A 21 -18.04 25.17 -4.28
C ILE A 21 -17.40 23.94 -4.94
N PHE A 22 -18.06 22.79 -4.88
CA PHE A 22 -17.56 21.57 -5.50
C PHE A 22 -17.44 21.68 -7.03
N SER A 23 -18.41 22.36 -7.69
CA SER A 23 -18.35 22.58 -9.14
C SER A 23 -17.27 23.58 -9.56
N ARG A 24 -16.94 24.59 -8.73
CA ARG A 24 -15.82 25.52 -8.99
C ARG A 24 -14.47 24.83 -8.87
N THR A 25 -14.24 24.07 -7.80
CA THR A 25 -13.01 23.28 -7.67
C THR A 25 -12.85 22.29 -8.81
N CYS A 26 -13.91 21.61 -9.23
CA CYS A 26 -13.86 20.74 -10.41
C CYS A 26 -13.57 21.48 -11.73
N ALA A 27 -14.07 22.73 -11.89
CA ALA A 27 -13.81 23.54 -13.08
C ALA A 27 -12.37 24.07 -13.14
N GLU A 28 -11.82 24.49 -11.99
CA GLU A 28 -10.41 24.93 -11.90
C GLU A 28 -9.43 23.78 -12.17
N TRP A 29 -9.75 22.57 -11.70
CA TRP A 29 -8.97 21.37 -12.02
C TRP A 29 -9.05 20.97 -13.50
N LYS A 30 -10.16 21.24 -14.20
CA LYS A 30 -10.28 20.99 -15.64
C LYS A 30 -9.35 21.85 -16.48
N ASN A 31 -8.99 23.04 -16.01
CA ASN A 31 -8.13 23.99 -16.73
C ASN A 31 -6.63 23.81 -16.49
N MET A 32 -6.24 22.94 -15.55
CA MET A 32 -4.83 22.53 -15.46
C MET A 32 -4.46 21.65 -16.67
N LYS A 33 -3.98 22.29 -17.73
CA LYS A 33 -3.40 21.67 -18.94
C LYS A 33 -2.05 20.97 -18.66
N PHE A 34 -1.91 20.33 -17.52
CA PHE A 34 -0.67 19.70 -17.12
C PHE A 34 -0.68 18.23 -17.54
N TRP A 35 -0.17 17.88 -18.70
CA TRP A 35 0.10 16.55 -19.23
C TRP A 35 -1.00 15.93 -20.11
N SER A 36 -0.61 15.54 -21.32
CA SER A 36 -1.47 14.74 -22.22
C SER A 36 -1.58 13.31 -21.66
N GLY A 37 -2.73 12.64 -21.87
CA GLY A 37 -2.94 11.30 -21.29
C GLY A 37 -1.98 10.23 -21.79
N LYS A 38 -1.33 10.45 -22.95
CA LYS A 38 -0.30 9.56 -23.52
C LYS A 38 1.05 9.75 -22.81
N ASP A 39 1.38 10.97 -22.45
CA ASP A 39 2.63 11.30 -21.75
C ASP A 39 2.58 10.80 -20.30
N LEU A 40 1.42 10.87 -19.66
CA LEU A 40 1.21 10.27 -18.34
C LEU A 40 1.48 8.76 -18.36
N CYS A 41 0.99 8.05 -19.37
CA CYS A 41 1.16 6.60 -19.45
C CYS A 41 2.64 6.19 -19.58
N ARG A 42 3.43 6.94 -20.35
CA ARG A 42 4.89 6.70 -20.46
C ARG A 42 5.62 7.03 -19.16
N LEU A 43 5.26 8.15 -18.52
CA LEU A 43 5.85 8.56 -17.27
C LEU A 43 5.54 7.57 -16.14
N ASP A 44 4.32 7.05 -16.09
CA ASP A 44 3.89 6.01 -15.16
C ASP A 44 4.80 4.79 -15.22
N TRP A 45 5.11 4.32 -16.42
CA TRP A 45 6.02 3.19 -16.64
C TRP A 45 7.45 3.51 -16.21
N ILE A 46 7.97 4.69 -16.60
CA ILE A 46 9.31 5.11 -16.22
C ILE A 46 9.44 5.25 -14.71
N LEU A 47 8.48 5.92 -14.04
CA LEU A 47 8.47 6.06 -12.59
C LEU A 47 8.33 4.71 -11.90
N SER A 48 7.47 3.83 -12.40
CA SER A 48 7.30 2.49 -11.85
C SER A 48 8.59 1.67 -11.96
N ILE A 49 9.29 1.74 -13.08
CA ILE A 49 10.57 1.05 -13.28
C ILE A 49 11.65 1.67 -12.37
N LEU A 50 11.71 2.99 -12.25
CA LEU A 50 12.68 3.67 -11.38
C LEU A 50 12.42 3.36 -9.89
N ILE A 51 11.16 3.35 -9.46
CA ILE A 51 10.78 2.98 -8.09
C ILE A 51 11.15 1.52 -7.84
N LEU A 52 10.82 0.61 -8.76
CA LEU A 52 11.21 -0.79 -8.67
C LEU A 52 12.73 -0.96 -8.58
N ALA A 53 13.48 -0.35 -9.50
CA ALA A 53 14.93 -0.40 -9.49
C ALA A 53 15.51 0.21 -8.21
N GLY A 54 15.00 1.35 -7.76
CA GLY A 54 15.39 1.99 -6.51
C GLY A 54 15.12 1.11 -5.30
N LEU A 55 13.92 0.56 -5.16
CA LEU A 55 13.55 -0.33 -4.05
C LEU A 55 14.37 -1.63 -4.06
N PHE A 56 14.68 -2.17 -5.22
CA PHE A 56 15.48 -3.38 -5.32
C PHE A 56 16.98 -3.16 -5.02
N VAL A 57 17.54 -2.03 -5.43
CA VAL A 57 19.00 -1.82 -5.35
C VAL A 57 19.43 -1.12 -4.05
N THR A 58 18.67 -0.13 -3.58
CA THR A 58 19.20 0.81 -2.56
C THR A 58 18.82 0.52 -1.12
N CYS A 59 17.76 -0.23 -0.83
CA CYS A 59 17.26 -0.32 0.54
C CYS A 59 17.07 -1.76 1.02
N VAL A 60 18.04 -2.25 1.78
CA VAL A 60 17.79 -3.37 2.71
C VAL A 60 17.15 -2.76 3.95
N TYR A 61 15.85 -2.52 3.93
CA TYR A 61 15.12 -2.14 5.15
C TYR A 61 15.22 -3.30 6.15
N GLY A 62 15.85 -3.04 7.29
CA GLY A 62 15.99 -4.01 8.36
C GLY A 62 14.65 -4.65 8.75
N ASP A 63 13.58 -3.86 8.75
CA ASP A 63 12.22 -4.31 9.09
C ASP A 63 11.67 -5.36 8.12
N ILE A 64 11.83 -5.18 6.81
CA ILE A 64 11.36 -6.17 5.81
C ILE A 64 12.11 -7.49 5.99
N ARG A 65 13.43 -7.42 6.20
CA ARG A 65 14.26 -8.60 6.45
C ARG A 65 13.85 -9.30 7.74
N LEU A 66 13.73 -8.55 8.84
CA LEU A 66 13.34 -9.11 10.13
C LEU A 66 11.94 -9.71 10.10
N THR A 67 10.99 -9.04 9.46
CA THR A 67 9.63 -9.55 9.30
C THR A 67 9.59 -10.79 8.42
N GLY A 68 10.32 -10.77 7.30
CA GLY A 68 10.45 -11.91 6.40
C GLY A 68 11.09 -13.12 7.10
N ASN A 69 12.21 -12.94 7.79
CA ASN A 69 12.87 -14.03 8.52
C ASN A 69 11.98 -14.58 9.66
N ARG A 70 11.34 -13.70 10.43
CA ARG A 70 10.45 -14.10 11.52
C ARG A 70 9.24 -14.89 11.06
N SER A 71 8.71 -14.58 9.88
CA SER A 71 7.52 -15.27 9.37
C SER A 71 7.71 -16.78 9.20
N PHE A 72 8.94 -17.27 9.06
CA PHE A 72 9.22 -18.71 9.02
C PHE A 72 8.91 -19.42 10.34
N LEU A 73 8.89 -18.70 11.46
CA LEU A 73 8.46 -19.26 12.74
C LEU A 73 6.98 -19.69 12.74
N MET A 74 6.15 -19.06 11.88
CA MET A 74 4.73 -19.42 11.76
C MET A 74 4.51 -20.88 11.36
N TYR A 75 5.45 -21.51 10.67
CA TYR A 75 5.33 -22.92 10.26
C TYR A 75 5.44 -23.91 11.43
N HIS A 76 6.13 -23.51 12.50
CA HIS A 76 6.38 -24.37 13.66
C HIS A 76 5.76 -23.86 14.96
N HIS A 77 5.52 -22.55 15.02
CA HIS A 77 5.07 -21.83 16.22
C HIS A 77 3.89 -20.93 15.91
N PHE A 78 2.81 -21.48 15.33
CA PHE A 78 1.67 -20.66 14.91
C PHE A 78 0.93 -20.06 16.11
N THR A 79 0.74 -20.83 17.18
CA THR A 79 0.00 -20.41 18.37
C THR A 79 0.83 -19.61 19.38
N ASP A 80 2.11 -19.89 19.47
CA ASP A 80 3.08 -19.26 20.38
C ASP A 80 4.13 -18.38 19.65
N PHE A 81 3.79 -17.93 18.46
CA PHE A 81 4.66 -17.18 17.56
C PHE A 81 5.42 -16.02 18.22
N TYR A 82 4.69 -15.19 18.98
CA TYR A 82 5.31 -14.02 19.62
C TYR A 82 6.32 -14.41 20.69
N GLU A 83 6.01 -15.43 21.48
CA GLU A 83 6.93 -15.95 22.50
C GLU A 83 8.16 -16.60 21.87
N ALA A 84 7.98 -17.42 20.84
CA ALA A 84 9.06 -18.02 20.08
C ALA A 84 9.95 -16.95 19.43
N SER A 85 9.33 -15.93 18.82
CA SER A 85 10.02 -14.80 18.21
C SER A 85 10.84 -14.02 19.24
N TYR A 86 10.30 -13.76 20.43
CA TYR A 86 10.99 -13.07 21.50
C TYR A 86 12.21 -13.86 21.99
N LYS A 87 12.06 -15.15 22.24
CA LYS A 87 13.15 -16.04 22.67
C LYS A 87 14.29 -16.11 21.64
N GLN A 88 13.94 -16.27 20.36
CA GLN A 88 14.96 -16.40 19.29
C GLN A 88 15.65 -15.09 18.94
N SER A 89 15.02 -13.95 19.20
CA SER A 89 15.60 -12.63 18.88
C SER A 89 16.46 -12.05 20.01
N GLY A 90 16.65 -12.78 21.10
CA GLY A 90 17.37 -12.25 22.26
C GLY A 90 16.62 -11.17 23.02
N GLY A 91 15.29 -11.22 23.04
CA GLY A 91 14.45 -10.30 23.79
C GLY A 91 13.79 -9.19 22.99
N TYR A 92 13.86 -9.21 21.65
CA TYR A 92 13.18 -8.23 20.81
C TYR A 92 11.80 -8.74 20.38
N TRP A 93 10.76 -7.98 20.72
CA TRP A 93 9.39 -8.30 20.31
C TRP A 93 9.16 -8.13 18.80
N ALA A 94 8.26 -8.95 18.28
CA ALA A 94 7.72 -8.75 16.95
C ALA A 94 6.69 -7.60 16.99
N ASN A 95 6.96 -6.51 16.27
CA ASN A 95 6.21 -5.25 16.40
C ASN A 95 4.99 -5.15 15.47
N TYR A 96 4.77 -6.14 14.61
CA TYR A 96 3.68 -6.11 13.64
C TYR A 96 2.51 -7.01 14.07
N LEU A 97 1.34 -6.76 13.46
CA LEU A 97 0.16 -7.58 13.67
C LEU A 97 0.37 -9.01 13.13
N PRO A 98 -0.31 -10.01 13.70
CA PRO A 98 -0.22 -11.40 13.24
C PRO A 98 -0.50 -11.55 11.75
N SER A 99 -1.44 -10.77 11.19
CA SER A 99 -1.78 -10.76 9.77
C SER A 99 -0.59 -10.49 8.86
N THR A 100 0.32 -9.61 9.27
CA THR A 100 1.54 -9.31 8.52
C THR A 100 2.45 -10.53 8.43
N PHE A 101 2.66 -11.21 9.55
CA PHE A 101 3.51 -12.42 9.57
C PHE A 101 2.87 -13.59 8.84
N ILE A 102 1.54 -13.74 8.91
CA ILE A 102 0.80 -14.73 8.13
C ILE A 102 0.95 -14.45 6.63
N ALA A 103 0.79 -13.20 6.19
CA ALA A 103 0.97 -12.84 4.78
C ALA A 103 2.40 -13.15 4.30
N TYR A 104 3.42 -12.82 5.10
CA TYR A 104 4.79 -13.18 4.78
C TYR A 104 5.05 -14.68 4.85
N ALA A 105 4.43 -15.43 5.76
CA ALA A 105 4.54 -16.88 5.80
C ALA A 105 3.96 -17.51 4.52
N ILE A 106 2.76 -17.11 4.11
CA ILE A 106 2.17 -17.59 2.85
C ILE A 106 3.10 -17.25 1.67
N TRP A 107 3.63 -16.03 1.62
CA TRP A 107 4.54 -15.59 0.57
C TRP A 107 5.86 -16.36 0.57
N ASN A 108 6.39 -16.71 1.73
CA ASN A 108 7.66 -17.39 1.91
C ASN A 108 7.56 -18.93 1.81
N LEU A 109 6.36 -19.47 1.60
CA LEU A 109 6.17 -20.91 1.47
C LEU A 109 7.08 -21.55 0.40
N PRO A 110 7.28 -20.96 -0.80
CA PRO A 110 8.22 -21.51 -1.78
C PRO A 110 9.67 -21.58 -1.27
N LEU A 111 10.13 -20.54 -0.55
CA LEU A 111 11.47 -20.56 0.04
C LEU A 111 11.61 -21.63 1.13
N TYR A 112 10.55 -21.81 1.93
CA TYR A 112 10.52 -22.86 2.96
C TYR A 112 10.61 -24.26 2.35
N LEU A 113 9.81 -24.54 1.33
CA LEU A 113 9.76 -25.83 0.65
C LEU A 113 11.05 -26.16 -0.12
N THR A 114 11.76 -25.15 -0.59
CA THR A 114 13.04 -25.31 -1.31
C THR A 114 14.27 -25.30 -0.39
N GLY A 115 14.08 -25.28 0.93
CA GLY A 115 15.17 -25.33 1.90
C GLY A 115 15.96 -24.00 2.05
N HIS A 116 15.43 -22.89 1.55
CA HIS A 116 16.02 -21.55 1.66
C HIS A 116 15.57 -20.79 2.93
N ALA A 117 14.99 -21.49 3.90
CA ALA A 117 14.64 -20.91 5.18
C ALA A 117 15.90 -20.35 5.88
N PRO A 118 15.84 -19.15 6.48
CA PRO A 118 16.97 -18.56 7.18
C PRO A 118 17.32 -19.40 8.42
N GLN A 119 18.61 -19.68 8.61
CA GLN A 119 19.10 -20.45 9.77
C GLN A 119 18.96 -19.67 11.10
N ALA A 120 18.96 -18.35 11.03
CA ALA A 120 18.78 -17.46 12.18
C ALA A 120 18.01 -16.20 11.78
N MET A 121 17.35 -15.55 12.75
CA MET A 121 16.57 -14.33 12.50
C MET A 121 17.37 -13.19 11.86
N LEU A 122 18.65 -13.09 12.17
CA LEU A 122 19.53 -12.03 11.66
C LEU A 122 20.22 -12.41 10.35
N THR A 123 19.96 -13.61 9.82
CA THR A 123 20.56 -14.06 8.57
C THR A 123 20.29 -13.05 7.45
N ASN A 124 21.35 -12.64 6.78
CA ASN A 124 21.29 -11.71 5.66
C ASN A 124 21.58 -12.45 4.36
N SER A 125 20.53 -12.96 3.72
CA SER A 125 20.62 -13.59 2.41
C SER A 125 20.11 -12.61 1.35
N PHE A 126 20.90 -12.39 0.30
CA PHE A 126 20.52 -11.51 -0.82
C PHE A 126 19.23 -12.02 -1.51
N ILE A 127 19.15 -13.33 -1.75
CA ILE A 127 17.99 -13.95 -2.41
C ILE A 127 16.72 -13.75 -1.57
N ASN A 128 16.82 -14.06 -0.26
CA ASN A 128 15.68 -13.92 0.64
C ASN A 128 15.25 -12.45 0.74
N ASN A 129 16.18 -11.53 0.84
CA ASN A 129 15.87 -10.09 0.90
C ASN A 129 15.15 -9.60 -0.37
N MET A 130 15.58 -10.05 -1.55
CA MET A 130 14.90 -9.72 -2.80
C MET A 130 13.49 -10.30 -2.83
N TRP A 131 13.32 -11.54 -2.40
CA TRP A 131 12.02 -12.20 -2.32
C TRP A 131 11.06 -11.47 -1.37
N TYR A 132 11.54 -11.08 -0.19
CA TYR A 132 10.71 -10.35 0.79
C TYR A 132 10.24 -8.99 0.25
N LYS A 133 11.07 -8.30 -0.51
CA LYS A 133 10.71 -7.00 -1.11
C LYS A 133 9.66 -7.11 -2.20
N LEU A 134 9.55 -8.24 -2.87
CA LEU A 134 8.54 -8.45 -3.91
C LEU A 134 7.12 -8.34 -3.36
N LEU A 135 6.86 -8.85 -2.15
CA LEU A 135 5.53 -8.81 -1.56
C LEU A 135 4.98 -7.38 -1.40
N PRO A 136 5.65 -6.44 -0.70
CA PRO A 136 5.14 -5.08 -0.59
C PRO A 136 5.05 -4.36 -1.94
N VAL A 137 5.94 -4.66 -2.89
CA VAL A 137 5.86 -4.10 -4.26
C VAL A 137 4.60 -4.58 -4.97
N LEU A 138 4.28 -5.87 -4.93
CA LEU A 138 3.06 -6.42 -5.52
C LEU A 138 1.80 -5.86 -4.85
N LEU A 139 1.82 -5.75 -3.52
CA LEU A 139 0.71 -5.14 -2.77
C LEU A 139 0.53 -3.66 -3.13
N TYR A 140 1.62 -2.91 -3.32
CA TYR A 140 1.55 -1.53 -3.78
C TYR A 140 0.86 -1.42 -5.15
N TYR A 141 1.24 -2.26 -6.12
CA TYR A 141 0.60 -2.24 -7.43
C TYR A 141 -0.87 -2.66 -7.38
N ALA A 142 -1.19 -3.69 -6.60
CA ALA A 142 -2.58 -4.12 -6.40
C ALA A 142 -3.43 -2.99 -5.79
N THR A 143 -2.93 -2.35 -4.74
CA THR A 143 -3.60 -1.24 -4.08
C THR A 143 -3.76 -0.04 -5.02
N SER A 144 -2.71 0.32 -5.75
CA SER A 144 -2.74 1.40 -6.75
C SER A 144 -3.78 1.13 -7.84
N HIS A 145 -3.90 -0.13 -8.28
CA HIS A 145 -4.91 -0.51 -9.26
C HIS A 145 -6.34 -0.40 -8.70
N LEU A 146 -6.55 -0.86 -7.45
CA LEU A 146 -7.85 -0.72 -6.77
C LEU A 146 -8.24 0.75 -6.59
N ILE A 147 -7.31 1.62 -6.19
CA ILE A 147 -7.55 3.06 -6.08
C ILE A 147 -7.98 3.63 -7.43
N TYR A 148 -7.30 3.24 -8.51
CA TYR A 148 -7.70 3.66 -9.86
C TYR A 148 -9.14 3.24 -10.18
N GLN A 149 -9.51 1.98 -9.94
CA GLN A 149 -10.87 1.49 -10.20
C GLN A 149 -11.92 2.25 -9.37
N ILE A 150 -11.68 2.43 -8.08
CA ILE A 150 -12.58 3.20 -7.19
C ILE A 150 -12.74 4.64 -7.71
N CYS A 151 -11.66 5.28 -8.12
CA CYS A 151 -11.72 6.64 -8.67
C CYS A 151 -12.56 6.72 -9.94
N VAL A 152 -12.47 5.73 -10.82
CA VAL A 152 -13.28 5.66 -12.04
C VAL A 152 -14.77 5.46 -11.71
N GLU A 153 -15.08 4.55 -10.80
CA GLU A 153 -16.45 4.27 -10.38
C GLU A 153 -17.12 5.47 -9.68
N VAL A 154 -16.36 6.22 -8.89
CA VAL A 154 -16.84 7.46 -8.23
C VAL A 154 -17.02 8.62 -9.23
N GLY A 155 -16.67 8.40 -10.53
CA GLY A 155 -16.87 9.39 -11.59
C GLY A 155 -15.71 10.38 -11.78
N PHE A 156 -14.53 10.07 -11.25
CA PHE A 156 -13.33 10.81 -11.65
C PHE A 156 -13.03 10.52 -13.12
N GLY A 157 -12.76 11.57 -13.91
CA GLY A 157 -12.30 11.38 -15.28
C GLY A 157 -10.98 10.57 -15.30
N GLU A 158 -10.79 9.77 -16.35
CA GLU A 158 -9.67 8.80 -16.47
C GLU A 158 -8.29 9.40 -16.13
N LYS A 159 -8.03 10.64 -16.55
CA LYS A 159 -6.77 11.33 -16.25
C LYS A 159 -6.55 11.56 -14.76
N LYS A 160 -7.62 11.89 -14.01
CA LYS A 160 -7.55 12.11 -12.57
C LYS A 160 -7.41 10.81 -11.80
N ALA A 161 -8.14 9.78 -12.24
CA ALA A 161 -8.03 8.45 -11.66
C ALA A 161 -6.59 7.90 -11.80
N LYS A 162 -5.93 8.15 -12.94
CA LYS A 162 -4.50 7.81 -13.14
C LYS A 162 -3.56 8.57 -12.19
N LEU A 163 -3.84 9.85 -11.90
CA LEU A 163 -3.04 10.60 -10.91
C LEU A 163 -3.22 10.03 -9.49
N CYS A 164 -4.46 9.71 -9.10
CA CYS A 164 -4.72 9.12 -7.79
C CYS A 164 -4.07 7.75 -7.59
N LYS A 165 -3.74 7.04 -8.68
CA LYS A 165 -3.03 5.76 -8.63
C LYS A 165 -1.62 5.89 -8.02
N PHE A 166 -0.97 7.05 -8.12
CA PHE A 166 0.41 7.28 -7.68
C PHE A 166 0.53 8.22 -6.46
N ALA A 167 -0.60 8.73 -5.97
CA ALA A 167 -0.63 9.53 -4.73
C ALA A 167 -0.57 8.64 -3.49
#